data_e38592ed4170165e05ffafb9b7590b69
#
_entry.id   e38592ed4170165e05ffafb9b7590b69
#
_cell.length_a   1.000
_cell.length_b   1.000
_cell.length_c   1.000
_cell.angle_alpha   90.00
_cell.angle_beta   90.00
_cell.angle_gamma   90.00
#
_symmetry.space_group_name_H-M   'P 1'
#
loop_
_entity.id
_entity.type
_entity.pdbx_description
1 polymer ?
#
loop_
_entity_poly.entity_id
_entity_poly.type
_entity_poly.pdbx_seq_one_letter_code
_entity_poly.pdbx_strand_id
1 'polypeptide(L)'
;MNENRTKYPKKKSQMYQQIQELPKKYNVLALVRMEKVRASQLLPLRKKLLGDVEIVSVKDKVAKLALETTGIKGIEKFVSKLNGQCLFMFTNMSPFKLNVLLGKNKVMLSARGGDLASMDVVIPPKNTGIAPGPMLTDFKENGIPTKIDQGTIWIMRETIPVKKGEVISEKLAALLGKLDIKPIEAGIVLIQHLKRV
;
A
#
# COMPACT_ATOMS: atom_id res chain seq x y z
N MET A 1 -23.54 2.39 -18.56
CA MET A 1 -24.29 3.50 -17.93
C MET A 1 -25.73 3.07 -17.86
N ASN A 2 -26.49 3.40 -16.80
CA ASN A 2 -27.93 3.06 -16.75
C ASN A 2 -28.66 3.87 -17.82
N GLU A 3 -29.35 3.20 -18.72
CA GLU A 3 -30.09 3.79 -19.85
C GLU A 3 -31.17 4.80 -19.42
N ASN A 4 -31.64 4.72 -18.19
CA ASN A 4 -32.67 5.58 -17.63
C ASN A 4 -32.14 6.87 -16.94
N ARG A 5 -30.85 7.17 -17.01
CA ARG A 5 -30.28 8.33 -16.33
C ARG A 5 -29.79 9.37 -17.32
N THR A 6 -30.53 10.43 -17.47
CA THR A 6 -30.25 11.53 -18.43
C THR A 6 -29.16 12.49 -18.00
N LYS A 7 -28.76 12.52 -16.70
CA LYS A 7 -27.72 13.45 -16.20
C LYS A 7 -26.76 12.77 -15.22
N TYR A 8 -25.48 12.73 -15.57
CA TYR A 8 -24.40 12.28 -14.69
C TYR A 8 -23.64 13.48 -14.10
N PRO A 9 -23.12 13.39 -12.84
CA PRO A 9 -22.27 14.44 -12.29
C PRO A 9 -21.06 14.69 -13.20
N LYS A 10 -20.74 15.95 -13.47
CA LYS A 10 -19.61 16.38 -14.34
C LYS A 10 -18.32 15.62 -14.07
N LYS A 11 -17.99 15.41 -12.80
CA LYS A 11 -16.79 14.68 -12.37
C LYS A 11 -16.76 13.21 -12.86
N LYS A 12 -17.90 12.52 -12.88
CA LYS A 12 -17.96 11.13 -13.37
C LYS A 12 -17.80 11.06 -14.89
N SER A 13 -18.41 11.99 -15.61
CA SER A 13 -18.28 12.07 -17.07
C SER A 13 -16.83 12.39 -17.47
N GLN A 14 -16.17 13.31 -16.77
CA GLN A 14 -14.75 13.61 -16.99
C GLN A 14 -13.85 12.39 -16.75
N MET A 15 -14.06 11.67 -15.64
CA MET A 15 -13.29 10.45 -15.34
C MET A 15 -13.51 9.36 -16.40
N TYR A 16 -14.73 9.22 -16.88
CA TYR A 16 -15.07 8.27 -17.94
C TYR A 16 -14.31 8.62 -19.24
N GLN A 17 -14.36 9.88 -19.67
CA GLN A 17 -13.63 10.36 -20.84
C GLN A 17 -12.12 10.18 -20.70
N GLN A 18 -11.54 10.53 -19.53
CA GLN A 18 -10.11 10.34 -19.27
C GLN A 18 -9.67 8.88 -19.48
N ILE A 19 -10.45 7.91 -18.96
CA ILE A 19 -10.11 6.48 -19.13
C ILE A 19 -10.23 6.03 -20.59
N GLN A 20 -11.08 6.64 -21.38
CA GLN A 20 -11.19 6.33 -22.82
C GLN A 20 -10.08 6.95 -23.66
N GLU A 21 -9.59 8.14 -23.29
CA GLU A 21 -8.58 8.90 -24.05
C GLU A 21 -7.15 8.45 -23.71
N LEU A 22 -6.86 8.18 -22.42
CA LEU A 22 -5.50 7.86 -21.98
C LEU A 22 -4.91 6.61 -22.63
N PRO A 23 -5.64 5.52 -22.85
CA PRO A 23 -5.11 4.36 -23.59
C PRO A 23 -4.74 4.66 -25.06
N LYS A 24 -5.26 5.74 -25.63
CA LYS A 24 -4.87 6.18 -26.99
C LYS A 24 -3.52 6.89 -26.97
N LYS A 25 -3.21 7.57 -25.86
CA LYS A 25 -2.00 8.37 -25.69
C LYS A 25 -0.80 7.55 -25.16
N TYR A 26 -1.07 6.53 -24.34
CA TYR A 26 -0.04 5.72 -23.70
C TYR A 26 -0.07 4.27 -24.17
N ASN A 27 1.11 3.64 -24.26
CA ASN A 27 1.25 2.27 -24.75
C ASN A 27 1.01 1.21 -23.67
N VAL A 28 1.12 1.58 -22.40
CA VAL A 28 0.97 0.66 -21.26
C VAL A 28 -0.09 1.18 -20.31
N LEU A 29 -1.09 0.34 -20.05
CA LEU A 29 -2.06 0.51 -18.99
C LEU A 29 -1.71 -0.45 -17.85
N ALA A 30 -1.46 0.05 -16.67
CA ALA A 30 -1.17 -0.74 -15.49
C ALA A 30 -2.26 -0.57 -14.43
N LEU A 31 -2.69 -1.69 -13.85
CA LEU A 31 -3.55 -1.73 -12.67
C LEU A 31 -2.68 -1.93 -11.46
N VAL A 32 -2.76 -1.01 -10.52
CA VAL A 32 -2.01 -1.07 -9.27
C VAL A 32 -2.97 -1.01 -8.09
N ARG A 33 -2.65 -1.77 -7.06
CA ARG A 33 -3.38 -1.75 -5.78
C ARG A 33 -2.59 -0.94 -4.77
N MET A 34 -3.32 -0.14 -4.01
CA MET A 34 -2.77 0.58 -2.86
C MET A 34 -2.97 -0.27 -1.61
N GLU A 35 -1.90 -0.90 -1.13
CA GLU A 35 -1.96 -1.66 0.11
C GLU A 35 -1.47 -0.79 1.27
N LYS A 36 -2.39 -0.42 2.17
CA LYS A 36 -2.13 0.38 3.38
C LYS A 36 -1.44 1.74 3.13
N VAL A 37 -1.48 2.25 1.88
CA VAL A 37 -0.83 3.51 1.48
C VAL A 37 -1.61 4.70 2.00
N ARG A 38 -0.95 5.58 2.75
CA ARG A 38 -1.51 6.87 3.18
C ARG A 38 -1.36 7.93 2.08
N ALA A 39 -2.25 8.92 2.06
CA ALA A 39 -2.20 10.01 1.08
C ALA A 39 -0.84 10.75 1.09
N SER A 40 -0.22 10.91 2.28
CA SER A 40 1.10 11.51 2.44
C SER A 40 2.22 10.77 1.70
N GLN A 41 2.06 9.47 1.46
CA GLN A 41 3.04 8.64 0.73
C GLN A 41 2.78 8.64 -0.78
N LEU A 42 1.53 8.79 -1.17
CA LEU A 42 1.15 8.86 -2.58
C LEU A 42 1.66 10.14 -3.25
N LEU A 43 1.70 11.25 -2.51
CA LEU A 43 2.16 12.55 -3.04
C LEU A 43 3.62 12.55 -3.50
N PRO A 44 4.60 12.07 -2.72
CA PRO A 44 6.00 11.97 -3.16
C PRO A 44 6.16 11.05 -4.38
N LEU A 45 5.41 9.94 -4.41
CA LEU A 45 5.43 9.03 -5.55
C LEU A 45 4.88 9.69 -6.81
N ARG A 46 3.75 10.41 -6.70
CA ARG A 46 3.20 11.17 -7.82
C ARG A 46 4.19 12.20 -8.35
N LYS A 47 4.90 12.91 -7.47
CA LYS A 47 5.94 13.88 -7.89
C LYS A 47 7.09 13.21 -8.63
N LYS A 48 7.55 12.03 -8.17
CA LYS A 48 8.63 11.28 -8.83
C LYS A 48 8.23 10.71 -10.19
N LEU A 49 6.97 10.38 -10.36
CA LEU A 49 6.43 9.79 -11.59
C LEU A 49 5.88 10.84 -12.56
N LEU A 50 5.87 12.12 -12.14
CA LEU A 50 5.32 13.21 -12.93
C LEU A 50 6.08 13.33 -14.27
N GLY A 51 5.34 13.31 -15.38
CA GLY A 51 5.89 13.35 -16.74
C GLY A 51 6.02 11.98 -17.40
N ASP A 52 6.33 10.93 -16.65
CA ASP A 52 6.52 9.57 -17.18
C ASP A 52 5.29 8.67 -17.00
N VAL A 53 4.51 8.93 -15.96
CA VAL A 53 3.32 8.12 -15.60
C VAL A 53 2.16 9.02 -15.22
N GLU A 54 1.03 8.83 -15.86
CA GLU A 54 -0.22 9.46 -15.46
C GLU A 54 -1.01 8.53 -14.54
N ILE A 55 -1.33 9.02 -13.34
CA ILE A 55 -2.00 8.27 -12.29
C ILE A 55 -3.43 8.75 -12.15
N VAL A 56 -4.39 7.86 -12.44
CA VAL A 56 -5.81 8.14 -12.37
C VAL A 56 -6.49 7.25 -11.35
N SER A 57 -7.24 7.87 -10.44
CA SER A 57 -8.06 7.17 -9.46
C SER A 57 -9.53 7.27 -9.87
N VAL A 58 -10.15 6.14 -10.18
CA VAL A 58 -11.54 6.09 -10.61
C VAL A 58 -12.26 4.97 -9.87
N LYS A 59 -13.56 5.15 -9.65
CA LYS A 59 -14.38 4.09 -9.06
C LYS A 59 -14.49 2.90 -10.00
N ASP A 60 -14.37 1.69 -9.48
CA ASP A 60 -14.34 0.43 -10.23
C ASP A 60 -15.48 0.31 -11.25
N LYS A 61 -16.71 0.68 -10.88
CA LYS A 61 -17.88 0.64 -11.78
C LYS A 61 -17.72 1.56 -13.00
N VAL A 62 -17.15 2.75 -12.81
CA VAL A 62 -16.92 3.71 -13.91
C VAL A 62 -15.77 3.25 -14.79
N ALA A 63 -14.71 2.73 -14.16
CA ALA A 63 -13.56 2.18 -14.85
C ALA A 63 -13.94 0.98 -15.73
N LYS A 64 -14.73 0.03 -15.20
CA LYS A 64 -15.22 -1.13 -15.96
C LYS A 64 -15.94 -0.70 -17.22
N LEU A 65 -16.96 0.14 -17.07
CA LEU A 65 -17.76 0.64 -18.21
C LEU A 65 -16.90 1.39 -19.23
N ALA A 66 -15.95 2.22 -18.78
CA ALA A 66 -15.10 2.98 -19.68
C ALA A 66 -14.12 2.07 -20.44
N LEU A 67 -13.53 1.07 -19.77
CA LEU A 67 -12.56 0.17 -20.36
C LEU A 67 -13.20 -0.83 -21.33
N GLU A 68 -14.39 -1.36 -21.02
CA GLU A 68 -15.14 -2.25 -21.91
C GLU A 68 -15.46 -1.61 -23.26
N THR A 69 -15.69 -0.29 -23.27
CA THR A 69 -15.96 0.45 -24.52
C THR A 69 -14.70 0.78 -25.33
N THR A 70 -13.50 0.54 -24.81
CA THR A 70 -12.23 0.85 -25.53
C THR A 70 -11.85 -0.19 -26.58
N GLY A 71 -12.44 -1.39 -26.57
CA GLY A 71 -12.14 -2.46 -27.53
C GLY A 71 -10.72 -3.04 -27.45
N ILE A 72 -9.98 -2.78 -26.35
CA ILE A 72 -8.60 -3.27 -26.18
C ILE A 72 -8.61 -4.77 -25.92
N LYS A 73 -7.83 -5.54 -26.68
CA LYS A 73 -7.68 -6.99 -26.47
C LYS A 73 -7.16 -7.31 -25.08
N GLY A 74 -7.81 -8.25 -24.38
CA GLY A 74 -7.40 -8.67 -23.03
C GLY A 74 -7.93 -7.79 -21.89
N ILE A 75 -8.80 -6.81 -22.20
CA ILE A 75 -9.38 -5.91 -21.21
C ILE A 75 -10.24 -6.66 -20.18
N GLU A 76 -10.89 -7.75 -20.57
CA GLU A 76 -11.73 -8.57 -19.69
C GLU A 76 -10.95 -9.12 -18.49
N LYS A 77 -9.76 -9.68 -18.75
CA LYS A 77 -8.86 -10.17 -17.69
C LYS A 77 -8.34 -9.04 -16.78
N PHE A 78 -8.26 -7.85 -17.31
CA PHE A 78 -7.87 -6.65 -16.55
C PHE A 78 -9.02 -6.17 -15.67
N VAL A 79 -10.23 -6.12 -16.22
CA VAL A 79 -11.46 -5.72 -15.54
C VAL A 79 -11.83 -6.70 -14.40
N SER A 80 -11.61 -8.01 -14.60
CA SER A 80 -11.89 -9.03 -13.57
C SER A 80 -11.03 -8.87 -12.30
N LYS A 81 -9.86 -8.25 -12.43
CA LYS A 81 -8.95 -7.97 -11.29
C LYS A 81 -9.21 -6.64 -10.59
N LEU A 82 -10.18 -5.85 -11.08
CA LEU A 82 -10.61 -4.62 -10.43
C LEU A 82 -11.39 -4.97 -9.17
N ASN A 83 -10.72 -4.87 -8.02
CA ASN A 83 -11.32 -5.08 -6.72
C ASN A 83 -10.63 -4.21 -5.66
N GLY A 84 -11.42 -3.47 -4.88
CA GLY A 84 -10.94 -2.63 -3.78
C GLY A 84 -10.32 -1.30 -4.23
N GLN A 85 -9.30 -0.83 -3.52
CA GLN A 85 -8.64 0.46 -3.81
C GLN A 85 -7.60 0.31 -4.92
N CYS A 86 -8.03 0.43 -6.16
CA CYS A 86 -7.18 0.37 -7.33
C CYS A 86 -6.88 1.76 -7.92
N LEU A 87 -5.68 1.89 -8.50
CA LEU A 87 -5.28 3.03 -9.31
C LEU A 87 -4.92 2.55 -10.71
N PHE A 88 -5.21 3.38 -11.68
CA PHE A 88 -4.77 3.17 -13.06
C PHE A 88 -3.52 4.01 -13.30
N MET A 89 -2.51 3.39 -13.87
CA MET A 89 -1.28 4.05 -14.30
C MET A 89 -1.13 3.90 -15.81
N PHE A 90 -0.99 5.02 -16.50
CA PHE A 90 -0.77 5.08 -17.92
C PHE A 90 0.65 5.55 -18.18
N THR A 91 1.41 4.81 -18.99
CA THR A 91 2.82 5.11 -19.22
C THR A 91 3.30 4.55 -20.56
N ASN A 92 4.43 5.11 -21.05
CA ASN A 92 5.17 4.56 -22.18
C ASN A 92 6.39 3.72 -21.72
N MET A 93 6.64 3.67 -20.39
CA MET A 93 7.70 2.83 -19.85
C MET A 93 7.34 1.34 -19.93
N SER A 94 8.37 0.48 -19.93
CA SER A 94 8.14 -0.96 -19.84
C SER A 94 7.51 -1.33 -18.48
N PRO A 95 6.58 -2.30 -18.43
CA PRO A 95 5.96 -2.76 -17.19
C PRO A 95 6.98 -3.23 -16.14
N PHE A 96 8.09 -3.82 -16.59
CA PHE A 96 9.17 -4.23 -15.71
C PHE A 96 9.82 -3.03 -15.00
N LYS A 97 10.18 -1.98 -15.75
CA LYS A 97 10.75 -0.75 -15.19
C LYS A 97 9.78 -0.08 -14.19
N LEU A 98 8.48 -0.05 -14.54
CA LEU A 98 7.44 0.45 -13.64
C LEU A 98 7.39 -0.35 -12.34
N ASN A 99 7.41 -1.69 -12.41
CA ASN A 99 7.37 -2.56 -11.23
C ASN A 99 8.58 -2.37 -10.31
N VAL A 100 9.78 -2.28 -10.87
CA VAL A 100 11.01 -1.99 -10.11
C VAL A 100 10.92 -0.63 -9.42
N LEU A 101 10.40 0.37 -10.10
CA LEU A 101 10.25 1.73 -9.57
C LEU A 101 9.23 1.78 -8.44
N LEU A 102 8.11 1.07 -8.57
CA LEU A 102 7.10 0.94 -7.51
C LEU A 102 7.69 0.19 -6.30
N GLY A 103 8.45 -0.89 -6.51
CA GLY A 103 9.10 -1.66 -5.46
C GLY A 103 10.09 -0.82 -4.63
N LYS A 104 10.88 0.04 -5.27
CA LYS A 104 11.83 0.95 -4.59
C LYS A 104 11.17 2.05 -3.77
N ASN A 105 9.88 2.33 -3.99
CA ASN A 105 9.14 3.37 -3.28
C ASN A 105 8.19 2.83 -2.21
N LYS A 106 8.38 1.59 -1.77
CA LYS A 106 7.71 1.05 -0.59
C LYS A 106 8.21 1.73 0.69
N VAL A 107 7.34 1.93 1.64
CA VAL A 107 7.62 2.63 2.90
C VAL A 107 7.20 1.75 4.06
N MET A 108 8.04 1.72 5.10
CA MET A 108 7.74 1.02 6.34
C MET A 108 6.86 1.91 7.23
N LEU A 109 5.78 1.34 7.75
CA LEU A 109 4.82 2.02 8.63
C LEU A 109 4.77 1.37 10.01
N SER A 110 4.44 2.19 11.00
CA SER A 110 4.07 1.70 12.33
C SER A 110 2.80 0.86 12.25
N ALA A 111 2.82 -0.26 12.95
CA ALA A 111 1.66 -1.15 13.04
C ALA A 111 0.51 -0.53 13.86
N ARG A 112 -0.68 -1.01 13.59
CA ARG A 112 -1.86 -0.82 14.44
C ARG A 112 -2.36 -2.19 14.89
N GLY A 113 -3.07 -2.23 16.00
CA GLY A 113 -3.76 -3.46 16.43
C GLY A 113 -4.63 -4.03 15.31
N GLY A 114 -4.53 -5.34 15.09
CA GLY A 114 -5.21 -6.05 14.01
C GLY A 114 -4.50 -6.05 12.66
N ASP A 115 -3.37 -5.36 12.51
CA ASP A 115 -2.58 -5.41 11.28
C ASP A 115 -1.84 -6.75 11.13
N LEU A 116 -1.69 -7.21 9.89
CA LEU A 116 -0.84 -8.35 9.57
C LEU A 116 0.61 -7.89 9.36
N ALA A 117 1.55 -8.55 10.02
CA ALA A 117 2.98 -8.26 9.85
C ALA A 117 3.42 -8.55 8.40
N SER A 118 4.05 -7.58 7.76
CA SER A 118 4.55 -7.74 6.39
C SER A 118 5.89 -8.48 6.33
N MET A 119 6.60 -8.53 7.47
CA MET A 119 7.88 -9.22 7.68
C MET A 119 7.95 -9.71 9.12
N ASP A 120 8.92 -10.54 9.43
CA ASP A 120 9.21 -10.93 10.80
C ASP A 120 9.58 -9.69 11.62
N VAL A 121 8.91 -9.55 12.77
CA VAL A 121 9.14 -8.40 13.67
C VAL A 121 10.32 -8.72 14.57
N VAL A 122 11.51 -8.28 14.17
CA VAL A 122 12.73 -8.48 14.94
C VAL A 122 12.92 -7.31 15.91
N ILE A 123 13.02 -7.63 17.20
CA ILE A 123 13.32 -6.66 18.26
C ILE A 123 14.75 -6.95 18.75
N PRO A 124 15.73 -6.11 18.42
CA PRO A 124 17.11 -6.33 18.82
C PRO A 124 17.34 -6.01 20.30
N PRO A 125 18.39 -6.57 20.92
CA PRO A 125 18.81 -6.19 22.27
C PRO A 125 19.26 -4.72 22.26
N LYS A 126 18.60 -3.89 23.06
CA LYS A 126 18.94 -2.45 23.19
C LYS A 126 18.35 -1.85 24.46
N ASN A 127 18.89 -0.70 24.85
CA ASN A 127 18.20 0.18 25.80
C ASN A 127 16.99 0.79 25.13
N THR A 128 15.83 0.70 25.78
CA THR A 128 14.58 1.27 25.25
C THR A 128 14.42 2.75 25.59
N GLY A 129 15.15 3.26 26.57
CA GLY A 129 14.97 4.60 27.11
C GLY A 129 13.65 4.79 27.88
N ILE A 130 12.90 3.71 28.10
CA ILE A 130 11.59 3.74 28.76
C ILE A 130 11.78 3.45 30.24
N ALA A 131 11.20 4.29 31.11
CA ALA A 131 11.21 4.05 32.56
C ALA A 131 10.36 2.82 32.91
N PRO A 132 10.76 2.06 33.96
CA PRO A 132 9.95 0.94 34.46
C PRO A 132 8.58 1.41 34.88
N GLY A 133 7.53 0.65 34.49
CA GLY A 133 6.16 0.98 34.77
C GLY A 133 5.21 -0.02 34.09
N PRO A 134 3.97 0.36 33.77
CA PRO A 134 2.97 -0.51 33.14
C PRO A 134 3.46 -1.23 31.89
N MET A 135 4.37 -0.59 31.15
CA MET A 135 4.94 -1.19 29.93
C MET A 135 5.79 -2.43 30.16
N LEU A 136 6.33 -2.63 31.37
CA LEU A 136 7.08 -3.85 31.69
C LEU A 136 6.20 -5.09 31.54
N THR A 137 4.92 -4.97 31.86
CA THR A 137 3.93 -6.02 31.67
C THR A 137 3.72 -6.30 30.16
N ASP A 138 3.64 -5.25 29.33
CA ASP A 138 3.48 -5.42 27.88
C ASP A 138 4.67 -6.16 27.26
N PHE A 139 5.90 -5.89 27.71
CA PHE A 139 7.09 -6.63 27.28
C PHE A 139 6.99 -8.12 27.68
N LYS A 140 6.62 -8.40 28.91
CA LYS A 140 6.48 -9.79 29.42
C LYS A 140 5.38 -10.56 28.67
N GLU A 141 4.22 -9.96 28.48
CA GLU A 141 3.09 -10.59 27.76
C GLU A 141 3.44 -10.94 26.30
N ASN A 142 4.30 -10.15 25.67
CA ASN A 142 4.75 -10.41 24.31
C ASN A 142 6.04 -11.26 24.24
N GLY A 143 6.45 -11.86 25.37
CA GLY A 143 7.60 -12.77 25.43
C GLY A 143 8.97 -12.12 25.21
N ILE A 144 9.06 -10.80 25.42
CA ILE A 144 10.30 -10.05 25.24
C ILE A 144 11.05 -10.02 26.56
N PRO A 145 12.22 -10.67 26.66
CA PRO A 145 13.00 -10.71 27.90
C PRO A 145 13.66 -9.34 28.15
N THR A 146 13.34 -8.78 29.32
CA THR A 146 13.83 -7.45 29.70
C THR A 146 14.49 -7.48 31.07
N LYS A 147 15.42 -6.56 31.31
CA LYS A 147 15.98 -6.21 32.63
C LYS A 147 15.80 -4.72 32.89
N ILE A 148 15.80 -4.35 34.14
CA ILE A 148 15.87 -2.93 34.54
C ILE A 148 17.32 -2.63 34.84
N ASP A 149 17.85 -1.62 34.18
CA ASP A 149 19.22 -1.19 34.36
C ASP A 149 19.28 0.35 34.25
N GLN A 150 19.95 1.01 35.16
CA GLN A 150 20.06 2.48 35.23
C GLN A 150 18.70 3.21 35.08
N GLY A 151 17.64 2.69 35.73
CA GLY A 151 16.31 3.30 35.71
C GLY A 151 15.56 3.18 34.35
N THR A 152 16.05 2.37 33.44
CA THR A 152 15.42 2.12 32.13
C THR A 152 15.24 0.64 31.85
N ILE A 153 14.30 0.30 30.97
CA ILE A 153 14.06 -1.06 30.49
C ILE A 153 15.06 -1.38 29.38
N TRP A 154 15.81 -2.46 29.54
CA TRP A 154 16.74 -3.01 28.57
C TRP A 154 16.19 -4.33 28.01
N ILE A 155 16.23 -4.50 26.69
CA ILE A 155 15.96 -5.76 26.03
C ILE A 155 17.22 -6.61 26.07
N MET A 156 17.12 -7.82 26.62
CA MET A 156 18.29 -8.67 26.91
C MET A 156 18.78 -9.44 25.69
N ARG A 157 17.86 -9.89 24.83
CA ARG A 157 18.18 -10.70 23.65
C ARG A 157 17.23 -10.38 22.50
N GLU A 158 17.68 -10.67 21.30
CA GLU A 158 16.84 -10.61 20.12
C GLU A 158 15.60 -11.50 20.28
N THR A 159 14.46 -10.97 19.91
CA THR A 159 13.18 -11.67 20.03
C THR A 159 12.33 -11.35 18.81
N ILE A 160 11.63 -12.38 18.32
CA ILE A 160 10.67 -12.26 17.20
C ILE A 160 9.27 -12.56 17.76
N PRO A 161 8.56 -11.55 18.30
CA PRO A 161 7.25 -11.76 18.91
C PRO A 161 6.16 -12.09 17.88
N VAL A 162 6.31 -11.70 16.63
CA VAL A 162 5.35 -11.95 15.54
C VAL A 162 6.10 -12.25 14.26
N LYS A 163 5.70 -13.30 13.56
CA LYS A 163 6.22 -13.69 12.26
C LYS A 163 5.42 -13.03 11.13
N LYS A 164 5.99 -13.03 9.93
CA LYS A 164 5.32 -12.56 8.71
C LYS A 164 3.96 -13.25 8.53
N GLY A 165 2.92 -12.44 8.32
CA GLY A 165 1.55 -12.91 8.11
C GLY A 165 0.73 -13.11 9.37
N GLU A 166 1.32 -13.01 10.56
CA GLU A 166 0.58 -13.07 11.82
C GLU A 166 -0.01 -11.70 12.20
N VAL A 167 -1.07 -11.74 13.01
CA VAL A 167 -1.77 -10.54 13.48
C VAL A 167 -0.99 -9.88 14.61
N ILE A 168 -0.78 -8.58 14.51
CA ILE A 168 -0.15 -7.77 15.56
C ILE A 168 -1.21 -7.32 16.55
N SER A 169 -1.04 -7.67 17.85
CA SER A 169 -1.95 -7.23 18.91
C SER A 169 -1.85 -5.73 19.16
N GLU A 170 -2.89 -5.11 19.76
CA GLU A 170 -2.87 -3.68 20.08
C GLU A 170 -1.72 -3.30 21.03
N LYS A 171 -1.49 -4.13 22.05
CA LYS A 171 -0.40 -3.94 23.02
C LYS A 171 0.96 -4.00 22.34
N LEU A 172 1.17 -4.99 21.46
CA LEU A 172 2.41 -5.10 20.69
C LEU A 172 2.58 -3.93 19.73
N ALA A 173 1.53 -3.50 19.04
CA ALA A 173 1.59 -2.36 18.14
C ALA A 173 2.00 -1.06 18.86
N ALA A 174 1.45 -0.83 20.06
CA ALA A 174 1.82 0.31 20.90
C ALA A 174 3.30 0.24 21.33
N LEU A 175 3.76 -0.96 21.71
CA LEU A 175 5.15 -1.22 22.10
C LEU A 175 6.11 -0.97 20.94
N LEU A 176 5.83 -1.53 19.76
CA LEU A 176 6.61 -1.36 18.54
C LEU A 176 6.69 0.12 18.13
N GLY A 177 5.57 0.86 18.28
CA GLY A 177 5.54 2.30 18.04
C GLY A 177 6.50 3.09 18.92
N LYS A 178 6.62 2.73 20.20
CA LYS A 178 7.55 3.36 21.14
C LYS A 178 9.02 2.97 20.88
N LEU A 179 9.24 1.77 20.35
CA LEU A 179 10.57 1.30 19.95
C LEU A 179 11.01 1.81 18.56
N ASP A 180 10.14 2.58 17.86
CA ASP A 180 10.27 3.04 16.47
C ASP A 180 10.49 1.88 15.46
N ILE A 181 9.87 0.72 15.75
CA ILE A 181 9.90 -0.43 14.87
C ILE A 181 8.68 -0.39 13.96
N LYS A 182 8.91 -0.44 12.65
CA LYS A 182 7.89 -0.29 11.61
C LYS A 182 7.74 -1.61 10.83
N PRO A 183 6.89 -2.55 11.26
CA PRO A 183 6.80 -3.89 10.68
C PRO A 183 5.88 -3.98 9.46
N ILE A 184 5.20 -2.91 9.11
CA ILE A 184 4.22 -2.91 8.03
C ILE A 184 4.82 -2.28 6.79
N GLU A 185 4.97 -3.08 5.74
CA GLU A 185 5.35 -2.57 4.43
C GLU A 185 4.09 -2.02 3.72
N ALA A 186 4.11 -0.74 3.40
CA ALA A 186 3.08 -0.08 2.63
C ALA A 186 3.63 0.32 1.27
N GLY A 187 2.91 -0.01 0.22
CA GLY A 187 3.37 0.30 -1.12
C GLY A 187 2.28 0.14 -2.17
N ILE A 188 2.64 0.52 -3.37
CA ILE A 188 1.81 0.31 -4.54
C ILE A 188 2.32 -0.93 -5.25
N VAL A 189 1.42 -1.90 -5.42
CA VAL A 189 1.73 -3.20 -6.04
C VAL A 189 1.12 -3.24 -7.43
N LEU A 190 1.93 -3.57 -8.42
CA LEU A 190 1.47 -3.83 -9.78
C LEU A 190 0.73 -5.17 -9.80
N ILE A 191 -0.57 -5.13 -10.15
CA ILE A 191 -1.41 -6.33 -10.22
C ILE A 191 -1.45 -6.89 -11.64
N GLN A 192 -1.67 -6.02 -12.59
CA GLN A 192 -1.82 -6.37 -14.00
C GLN A 192 -1.34 -5.22 -14.88
N HIS A 193 -0.88 -5.56 -16.07
CA HIS A 193 -0.61 -4.58 -17.11
C HIS A 193 -1.14 -5.09 -18.45
N LEU A 194 -1.51 -4.14 -19.29
CA LEU A 194 -1.83 -4.36 -20.70
C LEU A 194 -0.88 -3.49 -21.52
N LYS A 195 -0.22 -4.09 -22.49
CA LYS A 195 0.58 -3.37 -23.47
C LYS A 195 -0.27 -3.29 -24.75
N ARG A 196 -0.39 -2.09 -25.28
CA ARG A 196 -0.97 -1.89 -26.61
C ARG A 196 0.02 -2.44 -27.63
N VAL A 197 -0.43 -3.40 -28.42
CA VAL A 197 0.33 -3.91 -29.58
C VAL A 197 0.05 -3.02 -30.75
#